data_687688b6c1edee685ef3f6538872f25d
#
_entry.id   687688b6c1edee685ef3f6538872f25d
#
_cell.length_a   1.000
_cell.length_b   1.000
_cell.length_c   1.000
_cell.angle_alpha   90.00
_cell.angle_beta   90.00
_cell.angle_gamma   90.00
#
_symmetry.space_group_name_H-M   'P 1'
#
loop_
_entity.id
_entity.type
_entity.pdbx_description
1 polymer ?
#
loop_
_entity_poly.entity_id
_entity_poly.type
_entity_poly.pdbx_seq_one_letter_code
_entity_poly.pdbx_strand_id
1 'polypeptide(L)'
;MSEQQQWEAGVNTHENAVFSCFGGASNTGITSGLACLEAVKELGLEKAAIMCLGGLPTNVKPVLGKTRAAKKVITVDGCPFECSRKIVEQAGFKPTSSIVLTRDIGMKKKSLSEDIGKGIKGVMDYISDDEVKKAKDLIVKAVLEE
;
A
#
# COMPACT_ATOMS: atom_id res chain seq x y z
N MET A 1 7.04 27.87 -13.96
CA MET A 1 6.26 27.05 -13.04
C MET A 1 7.22 26.25 -12.14
N SER A 2 7.04 26.30 -10.83
CA SER A 2 7.86 25.51 -9.92
C SER A 2 7.55 24.03 -10.06
N GLU A 3 8.47 23.16 -9.61
CA GLU A 3 8.26 21.72 -9.61
C GLU A 3 6.96 21.35 -8.87
N GLN A 4 6.74 21.96 -7.71
CA GLN A 4 5.52 21.71 -6.93
C GLN A 4 4.25 22.15 -7.70
N GLN A 5 4.29 23.29 -8.37
CA GLN A 5 3.15 23.75 -9.16
C GLN A 5 2.85 22.82 -10.32
N GLN A 6 3.87 22.23 -10.94
CA GLN A 6 3.69 21.25 -12.00
C GLN A 6 2.91 20.03 -11.52
N TRP A 7 3.27 19.52 -10.35
CA TRP A 7 2.60 18.36 -9.78
C TRP A 7 1.17 18.67 -9.31
N GLU A 8 0.94 19.88 -8.81
CA GLU A 8 -0.38 20.32 -8.35
C GLU A 8 -1.30 20.71 -9.50
N ALA A 9 -0.76 21.14 -10.62
CA ALA A 9 -1.54 21.60 -11.77
C ALA A 9 -2.03 20.48 -12.68
N GLY A 10 -2.03 19.22 -12.20
CA GLY A 10 -2.55 18.10 -12.97
C GLY A 10 -1.61 17.60 -14.05
N VAL A 11 -0.31 17.73 -13.82
CA VAL A 11 0.66 17.06 -14.68
C VAL A 11 0.34 15.58 -14.71
N ASN A 12 0.52 14.95 -15.86
CA ASN A 12 0.19 13.57 -16.12
C ASN A 12 0.63 12.65 -14.98
N THR A 13 -0.34 12.05 -14.30
CA THR A 13 -0.10 11.17 -13.16
C THR A 13 -1.18 10.08 -13.10
N HIS A 14 -1.02 9.17 -12.18
CA HIS A 14 -1.95 8.08 -11.95
C HIS A 14 -3.26 8.61 -11.34
N GLU A 15 -4.38 8.03 -11.74
CA GLU A 15 -5.68 8.49 -11.25
C GLU A 15 -5.83 8.30 -9.73
N ASN A 16 -5.35 7.17 -9.21
CA ASN A 16 -5.46 6.81 -7.81
C ASN A 16 -4.11 6.44 -7.21
N ALA A 17 -3.91 6.76 -5.94
CA ALA A 17 -2.68 6.47 -5.22
C ALA A 17 -2.91 5.33 -4.22
N VAL A 18 -2.04 4.33 -4.26
CA VAL A 18 -2.05 3.22 -3.31
C VAL A 18 -0.78 3.29 -2.47
N PHE A 19 -0.94 3.24 -1.17
CA PHE A 19 0.18 3.19 -0.23
C PHE A 19 0.16 1.87 0.51
N SER A 20 1.28 1.19 0.52
CA SER A 20 1.41 -0.12 1.15
C SER A 20 2.46 -0.11 2.24
N CYS A 21 2.11 -0.72 3.36
CA CYS A 21 3.10 -1.13 4.35
C CYS A 21 3.73 -2.44 3.86
N PHE A 22 4.99 -2.40 3.47
CA PHE A 22 5.72 -3.59 3.04
C PHE A 22 6.70 -3.99 4.14
N GLY A 23 6.18 -4.26 5.34
CA GLY A 23 7.01 -4.66 6.47
C GLY A 23 7.47 -6.10 6.33
N GLY A 24 8.69 -6.31 5.81
CA GLY A 24 9.19 -7.63 5.43
C GLY A 24 9.52 -8.58 6.57
N ALA A 25 9.34 -8.17 7.82
CA ALA A 25 9.56 -9.01 8.99
C ALA A 25 8.29 -9.72 9.45
N SER A 26 7.17 -9.58 8.74
CA SER A 26 5.93 -10.30 9.03
C SER A 26 5.27 -10.77 7.73
N ASN A 27 4.52 -11.87 7.84
CA ASN A 27 3.76 -12.41 6.71
C ASN A 27 2.73 -11.40 6.19
N THR A 28 2.06 -10.69 7.07
CA THR A 28 1.01 -9.74 6.70
C THR A 28 1.58 -8.53 5.94
N GLY A 29 2.75 -8.04 6.35
CA GLY A 29 3.40 -6.94 5.66
C GLY A 29 3.84 -7.31 4.24
N ILE A 30 4.42 -8.50 4.08
CA ILE A 30 4.80 -8.99 2.76
C ILE A 30 3.58 -9.19 1.89
N THR A 31 2.53 -9.82 2.42
CA THR A 31 1.28 -10.04 1.69
C THR A 31 0.66 -8.73 1.23
N SER A 32 0.65 -7.69 2.07
CA SER A 32 0.10 -6.39 1.67
C SER A 32 0.85 -5.79 0.48
N GLY A 33 2.17 -5.88 0.49
CA GLY A 33 2.99 -5.37 -0.63
C GLY A 33 2.76 -6.15 -1.91
N LEU A 34 2.75 -7.48 -1.84
CA LEU A 34 2.51 -8.33 -3.01
C LEU A 34 1.11 -8.12 -3.57
N ALA A 35 0.11 -7.99 -2.70
CA ALA A 35 -1.26 -7.74 -3.12
C ALA A 35 -1.40 -6.39 -3.83
N CYS A 36 -0.74 -5.36 -3.33
CA CYS A 36 -0.73 -4.06 -3.99
C CYS A 36 -0.11 -4.14 -5.38
N LEU A 37 1.00 -4.86 -5.51
CA LEU A 37 1.66 -5.04 -6.80
C LEU A 37 0.73 -5.76 -7.79
N GLU A 38 0.09 -6.85 -7.37
CA GLU A 38 -0.85 -7.58 -8.22
C GLU A 38 -2.06 -6.71 -8.59
N ALA A 39 -2.55 -5.88 -7.66
CA ALA A 39 -3.68 -4.99 -7.94
C ALA A 39 -3.35 -3.96 -9.01
N VAL A 40 -2.19 -3.30 -8.92
CA VAL A 40 -1.83 -2.29 -9.91
C VAL A 40 -1.46 -2.91 -11.25
N LYS A 41 -0.96 -4.14 -11.26
CA LYS A 41 -0.78 -4.90 -12.52
C LYS A 41 -2.12 -5.12 -13.23
N GLU A 42 -3.14 -5.50 -12.49
CA GLU A 42 -4.47 -5.73 -13.04
C GLU A 42 -5.13 -4.44 -13.50
N LEU A 43 -5.01 -3.36 -12.72
CA LEU A 43 -5.66 -2.08 -12.99
C LEU A 43 -4.99 -1.27 -14.11
N GLY A 44 -3.68 -1.38 -14.22
CA GLY A 44 -2.88 -0.54 -15.12
C GLY A 44 -2.45 0.77 -14.48
N LEU A 45 -1.30 1.27 -14.91
CA LEU A 45 -0.66 2.45 -14.29
C LEU A 45 -1.42 3.76 -14.47
N GLU A 46 -2.27 3.86 -15.47
CA GLU A 46 -3.13 5.05 -15.61
C GLU A 46 -4.16 5.08 -14.47
N LYS A 47 -4.67 3.91 -14.09
CA LYS A 47 -5.70 3.80 -13.06
C LYS A 47 -5.15 3.92 -11.66
N ALA A 48 -4.04 3.28 -11.37
CA ALA A 48 -3.45 3.31 -10.03
C ALA A 48 -1.97 2.97 -10.04
N ALA A 49 -1.25 3.52 -9.09
CA ALA A 49 0.14 3.14 -8.84
C ALA A 49 0.41 3.07 -7.34
N ILE A 50 1.39 2.27 -6.99
CA ILE A 50 1.90 2.22 -5.62
C ILE A 50 2.83 3.43 -5.45
N MET A 51 2.48 4.30 -4.52
CA MET A 51 3.25 5.50 -4.25
C MET A 51 4.32 5.23 -3.19
N CYS A 52 5.30 6.10 -3.13
CA CYS A 52 6.40 5.97 -2.18
C CYS A 52 5.95 6.43 -0.78
N LEU A 53 5.68 5.47 0.10
CA LEU A 53 5.25 5.77 1.47
C LEU A 53 6.29 6.61 2.23
N GLY A 54 7.56 6.27 2.08
CA GLY A 54 8.65 7.01 2.72
C GLY A 54 8.81 8.44 2.21
N GLY A 55 8.27 8.75 1.05
CA GLY A 55 8.33 10.10 0.49
C GLY A 55 7.41 11.10 1.19
N LEU A 56 6.43 10.61 1.97
CA LEU A 56 5.52 11.48 2.70
C LEU A 56 6.22 12.15 3.91
N PRO A 57 6.79 11.38 4.86
CA PRO A 57 7.46 12.01 6.00
C PRO A 57 8.77 12.69 5.63
N THR A 58 9.39 12.30 4.53
CA THR A 58 10.62 12.92 4.05
C THR A 58 10.37 14.12 3.14
N ASN A 59 9.12 14.47 2.95
CA ASN A 59 8.69 15.67 2.25
C ASN A 59 9.14 15.73 0.79
N VAL A 60 9.08 14.60 0.09
CA VAL A 60 9.41 14.52 -1.33
C VAL A 60 8.28 15.15 -2.15
N LYS A 61 8.53 16.29 -2.74
CA LYS A 61 7.52 17.10 -3.42
C LYS A 61 6.73 16.36 -4.51
N PRO A 62 7.35 15.59 -5.41
CA PRO A 62 6.57 14.82 -6.40
C PRO A 62 5.61 13.82 -5.76
N VAL A 63 5.99 13.18 -4.67
CA VAL A 63 5.12 12.24 -3.96
C VAL A 63 3.92 12.96 -3.35
N LEU A 64 4.18 14.08 -2.68
CA LEU A 64 3.12 14.90 -2.09
C LEU A 64 2.18 15.44 -3.16
N GLY A 65 2.72 15.93 -4.26
CA GLY A 65 1.92 16.48 -5.36
C GLY A 65 1.03 15.43 -6.04
N LYS A 66 1.57 14.25 -6.31
CA LYS A 66 0.79 13.14 -6.90
C LYS A 66 -0.29 12.67 -5.93
N THR A 67 0.00 12.65 -4.66
CA THR A 67 -0.99 12.26 -3.63
C THR A 67 -2.15 13.26 -3.59
N ARG A 68 -1.85 14.58 -3.64
CA ARG A 68 -2.88 15.61 -3.71
C ARG A 68 -3.74 15.51 -4.96
N ALA A 69 -3.12 15.17 -6.08
CA ALA A 69 -3.80 15.07 -7.36
C ALA A 69 -4.64 13.79 -7.50
N ALA A 70 -4.41 12.80 -6.67
CA ALA A 70 -5.10 11.52 -6.75
C ALA A 70 -6.58 11.67 -6.40
N LYS A 71 -7.45 11.02 -7.16
CA LYS A 71 -8.89 10.99 -6.86
C LYS A 71 -9.16 10.20 -5.58
N LYS A 72 -8.43 9.12 -5.37
CA LYS A 72 -8.52 8.30 -4.17
C LYS A 72 -7.15 8.02 -3.62
N VAL A 73 -7.05 7.97 -2.31
CA VAL A 73 -5.86 7.54 -1.59
C VAL A 73 -6.23 6.28 -0.82
N ILE A 74 -5.65 5.17 -1.21
CA ILE A 74 -5.92 3.86 -0.60
C ILE A 74 -4.71 3.46 0.24
N THR A 75 -4.93 3.17 1.51
CA THR A 75 -3.86 2.63 2.36
C THR A 75 -4.08 1.14 2.60
N VAL A 76 -3.01 0.39 2.50
CA VAL A 76 -3.04 -1.07 2.68
C VAL A 76 -2.02 -1.44 3.74
N ASP A 77 -2.52 -1.95 4.85
CA ASP A 77 -1.70 -2.37 5.99
C ASP A 77 -1.92 -3.84 6.28
N GLY A 78 -0.84 -4.54 6.64
CA GLY A 78 -0.94 -5.94 6.96
C GLY A 78 -1.54 -6.20 8.33
N CYS A 79 -1.27 -5.34 9.30
CA CYS A 79 -1.61 -5.59 10.70
C CYS A 79 -2.24 -4.37 11.38
N PRO A 80 -2.75 -4.55 12.62
CA PRO A 80 -3.46 -3.46 13.33
C PRO A 80 -2.63 -2.21 13.64
N PHE A 81 -1.32 -2.24 13.44
CA PHE A 81 -0.50 -1.02 13.62
C PHE A 81 -0.81 0.04 12.57
N GLU A 82 -1.29 -0.34 11.40
CA GLU A 82 -1.73 0.58 10.34
C GLU A 82 -0.70 1.66 10.02
N CYS A 83 0.53 1.25 9.79
CA CYS A 83 1.63 2.19 9.55
C CYS A 83 1.40 3.07 8.33
N SER A 84 0.91 2.53 7.21
CA SER A 84 0.66 3.34 6.02
C SER A 84 -0.45 4.35 6.23
N ARG A 85 -1.56 3.95 6.89
CA ARG A 85 -2.63 4.90 7.20
C ARG A 85 -2.13 6.05 8.06
N LYS A 86 -1.36 5.73 9.10
CA LYS A 86 -0.83 6.75 10.03
C LYS A 86 0.13 7.70 9.34
N ILE A 87 1.00 7.20 8.48
CA ILE A 87 1.95 8.02 7.74
C ILE A 87 1.21 8.96 6.77
N VAL A 88 0.22 8.44 6.06
CA VAL A 88 -0.61 9.24 5.15
C VAL A 88 -1.35 10.34 5.91
N GLU A 89 -1.95 10.01 7.05
CA GLU A 89 -2.65 10.98 7.89
C GLU A 89 -1.72 12.05 8.46
N GLN A 90 -0.52 11.65 8.91
CA GLN A 90 0.48 12.61 9.39
C GLN A 90 0.92 13.59 8.31
N ALA A 91 0.93 13.17 7.07
CA ALA A 91 1.27 14.05 5.94
C ALA A 91 0.14 15.01 5.57
N GLY A 92 -1.00 14.92 6.24
CA GLY A 92 -2.14 15.81 6.03
C GLY A 92 -3.16 15.29 5.02
N PHE A 93 -3.07 14.03 4.63
CA PHE A 93 -4.02 13.42 3.69
C PHE A 93 -5.01 12.55 4.44
N LYS A 94 -6.21 12.44 3.89
CA LYS A 94 -7.23 11.54 4.43
C LYS A 94 -7.39 10.36 3.50
N PRO A 95 -7.11 9.13 3.94
CA PRO A 95 -7.35 7.95 3.11
C PRO A 95 -8.82 7.84 2.70
N THR A 96 -9.07 7.56 1.43
CA THR A 96 -10.41 7.26 0.94
C THR A 96 -10.86 5.90 1.45
N SER A 97 -9.94 4.95 1.47
CA SER A 97 -10.15 3.61 2.02
C SER A 97 -8.89 3.16 2.74
N SER A 98 -9.08 2.50 3.88
CA SER A 98 -7.99 1.90 4.64
C SER A 98 -8.26 0.40 4.77
N ILE A 99 -7.40 -0.40 4.18
CA ILE A 99 -7.49 -1.86 4.20
C ILE A 99 -6.48 -2.38 5.21
N VAL A 100 -6.93 -3.27 6.09
CA VAL A 100 -6.08 -3.94 7.09
C VAL A 100 -6.30 -5.43 6.95
N LEU A 101 -5.28 -6.18 6.57
CA LEU A 101 -5.45 -7.59 6.20
C LEU A 101 -5.88 -8.47 7.38
N THR A 102 -5.39 -8.18 8.59
CA THR A 102 -5.82 -8.93 9.78
C THR A 102 -7.30 -8.74 10.07
N ARG A 103 -7.84 -7.57 9.77
CA ARG A 103 -9.26 -7.25 9.95
C ARG A 103 -10.11 -7.70 8.76
N ASP A 104 -9.65 -7.38 7.55
CA ASP A 104 -10.53 -7.44 6.36
C ASP A 104 -10.54 -8.79 5.65
N ILE A 105 -9.48 -9.59 5.79
CA ILE A 105 -9.45 -10.96 5.28
C ILE A 105 -9.13 -12.00 6.37
N GLY A 106 -9.05 -11.55 7.62
CA GLY A 106 -8.84 -12.46 8.74
C GLY A 106 -7.46 -13.09 8.81
N MET A 107 -6.43 -12.46 8.22
CA MET A 107 -5.06 -12.97 8.31
C MET A 107 -4.58 -13.00 9.75
N LYS A 108 -3.82 -14.02 10.08
CA LYS A 108 -3.11 -14.10 11.36
C LYS A 108 -1.68 -13.62 11.16
N LYS A 109 -1.30 -12.58 11.89
CA LYS A 109 0.05 -12.05 11.81
C LYS A 109 1.05 -13.01 12.45
N LYS A 110 2.13 -13.28 11.72
CA LYS A 110 3.28 -14.00 12.24
C LYS A 110 4.54 -13.17 12.03
N SER A 111 5.28 -12.94 13.11
CA SER A 111 6.61 -12.34 13.00
C SER A 111 7.59 -13.40 12.49
N LEU A 112 8.31 -13.10 11.43
CA LEU A 112 9.26 -14.07 10.86
C LEU A 112 10.45 -14.32 11.78
N SER A 113 10.71 -13.41 12.73
CA SER A 113 11.77 -13.60 13.72
C SER A 113 11.51 -14.78 14.68
N GLU A 114 10.27 -15.23 14.80
CA GLU A 114 9.93 -16.37 15.64
C GLU A 114 10.60 -17.66 15.21
N ASP A 115 10.94 -17.78 13.92
CA ASP A 115 11.53 -19.00 13.38
C ASP A 115 13.06 -18.93 13.25
N ILE A 116 13.68 -17.85 13.72
CA ILE A 116 15.14 -17.74 13.72
C ILE A 116 15.72 -18.87 14.56
N GLY A 117 16.65 -19.64 13.98
CA GLY A 117 17.28 -20.77 14.64
C GLY A 117 16.52 -22.09 14.54
N LYS A 118 15.35 -22.10 13.90
CA LYS A 118 14.50 -23.31 13.77
C LYS A 118 14.65 -24.03 12.43
N GLY A 119 15.69 -23.70 11.67
CA GLY A 119 15.92 -24.26 10.35
C GLY A 119 15.86 -23.19 9.28
N ILE A 120 16.11 -23.58 8.04
CA ILE A 120 16.11 -22.64 6.92
C ILE A 120 14.74 -22.64 6.26
N LYS A 121 14.08 -21.49 6.27
CA LYS A 121 12.85 -21.24 5.53
C LYS A 121 13.03 -20.03 4.62
N GLY A 122 12.49 -20.11 3.41
CA GLY A 122 12.42 -18.96 2.52
C GLY A 122 11.28 -18.02 2.94
N VAL A 123 11.44 -16.74 2.67
CA VAL A 123 10.42 -15.75 3.03
C VAL A 123 9.06 -16.09 2.38
N MET A 124 9.07 -16.62 1.18
CA MET A 124 7.82 -16.95 0.48
C MET A 124 7.10 -18.17 1.05
N ASP A 125 7.76 -18.96 1.91
CA ASP A 125 7.10 -20.08 2.59
C ASP A 125 6.05 -19.64 3.59
N TYR A 126 6.06 -18.36 3.97
CA TYR A 126 5.08 -17.75 4.88
C TYR A 126 3.91 -17.10 4.15
N ILE A 127 3.90 -17.13 2.83
CA ILE A 127 2.95 -16.38 2.02
C ILE A 127 2.00 -17.35 1.31
N SER A 128 0.71 -17.10 1.45
CA SER A 128 -0.34 -17.87 0.78
C SER A 128 -0.81 -17.11 -0.46
N ASP A 129 -0.81 -17.76 -1.61
CA ASP A 129 -1.34 -17.18 -2.85
C ASP A 129 -2.82 -16.81 -2.71
N ASP A 130 -3.58 -17.59 -1.95
CA ASP A 130 -4.99 -17.31 -1.69
C ASP A 130 -5.18 -16.00 -0.92
N GLU A 131 -4.36 -15.78 0.10
CA GLU A 131 -4.43 -14.54 0.88
C GLU A 131 -3.98 -13.33 0.05
N VAL A 132 -2.95 -13.48 -0.77
CA VAL A 132 -2.53 -12.41 -1.70
C VAL A 132 -3.68 -12.07 -2.65
N LYS A 133 -4.36 -13.09 -3.21
CA LYS A 133 -5.47 -12.87 -4.12
C LYS A 133 -6.65 -12.17 -3.44
N LYS A 134 -7.02 -12.61 -2.24
CA LYS A 134 -8.10 -11.97 -1.48
C LYS A 134 -7.80 -10.51 -1.19
N ALA A 135 -6.57 -10.22 -0.77
CA ALA A 135 -6.14 -8.86 -0.50
C ALA A 135 -6.13 -8.02 -1.78
N LYS A 136 -5.62 -8.58 -2.88
CA LYS A 136 -5.61 -7.92 -4.19
C LYS A 136 -7.03 -7.56 -4.63
N ASP A 137 -7.98 -8.47 -4.48
CA ASP A 137 -9.36 -8.24 -4.88
C ASP A 137 -10.00 -7.08 -4.09
N LEU A 138 -9.68 -6.96 -2.79
CA LEU A 138 -10.13 -5.83 -1.98
C LEU A 138 -9.55 -4.50 -2.46
N ILE A 139 -8.27 -4.50 -2.82
CA ILE A 139 -7.61 -3.29 -3.31
C ILE A 139 -8.22 -2.85 -4.65
N VAL A 140 -8.40 -3.78 -5.58
CA VAL A 140 -9.03 -3.50 -6.87
C VAL A 140 -10.42 -2.92 -6.66
N LYS A 141 -11.21 -3.54 -5.78
CA LYS A 141 -12.55 -3.06 -5.46
C LYS A 141 -12.51 -1.63 -4.91
N ALA A 142 -11.62 -1.36 -3.97
CA ALA A 142 -11.51 -0.03 -3.35
C ALA A 142 -11.15 1.04 -4.38
N VAL A 143 -10.29 0.72 -5.35
CA VAL A 143 -9.90 1.65 -6.41
C VAL A 143 -11.06 1.90 -7.37
N LEU A 144 -11.82 0.86 -7.72
CA LEU A 144 -12.89 0.96 -8.73
C LEU A 144 -14.22 1.44 -8.16
N GLU A 145 -14.44 1.40 -6.86
CA GLU A 145 -15.67 1.90 -6.23
C GLU A 145 -15.88 3.39 -6.47
N GLU A 146 -17.12 3.79 -6.68
CA GLU A 146 -17.49 5.20 -6.83
C GLU A 146 -17.87 5.88 -5.50
#